data_8676895e9be3909f87c639c5969b6c1e
#
_entry.id   8676895e9be3909f87c639c5969b6c1e
#
_cell.length_a   1.000
_cell.length_b   1.000
_cell.length_c   1.000
_cell.angle_alpha   90.00
_cell.angle_beta   90.00
_cell.angle_gamma   90.00
#
_symmetry.space_group_name_H-M   'P 1'
#
loop_
_entity.id
_entity.type
_entity.pdbx_description
1 polymer ?
#
loop_
_entity_poly.entity_id
_entity_poly.type
_entity_poly.pdbx_seq_one_letter_code
_entity_poly.pdbx_strand_id
1 'polypeptide(L)'
;MLAVIQYFDNHVLGYSRKKLATQLRGVDVNPIALMITIARIVSAVEAEDDENLLREVAKNFIVGNPLLHSDKIAPLEVRFDNFALNRLYAETEGINCLELEQQNLVVLGNPPWEKLRFEERAFFRPVCPAISAISQKNKREKEIKKLAVNWLELLEYYQLLQDDYASVKKEIPKHPLLKVSLVGELNTYAMFAELASRLTEKDGFAAIIVKSALVTSTCYSSCFRHFVNQGSLSEVFLFDNREKLFQIDSREKFCVLFFGGEHAGGIKVHYGLTKQEQILSSVPINVTSEELELINPETGLLPNVADSKEFSFLLRTHRSLSVFAKEFPKCHFGRLVHLTAHAEHISTKSEKTRVPIYEGKFIEQYDNRFSTFAGMSADERYQAKASARRQPGDSFVAPKPAPE
;
A
#
# COMPACT_ATOMS: atom_id res chain seq x y z
N MET A 1 -9.56 5.93 17.54
CA MET A 1 -10.71 5.99 18.48
C MET A 1 -10.57 7.10 19.51
N LEU A 2 -9.51 7.21 20.30
CA LEU A 2 -9.36 8.32 21.24
C LEU A 2 -9.48 9.70 20.59
N ALA A 3 -8.91 9.89 19.39
CA ALA A 3 -9.05 11.13 18.65
C ALA A 3 -10.52 11.47 18.28
N VAL A 4 -11.38 10.47 18.11
CA VAL A 4 -12.82 10.68 17.90
C VAL A 4 -13.47 11.24 19.18
N ILE A 5 -13.18 10.65 20.34
CA ILE A 5 -13.69 11.15 21.63
C ILE A 5 -13.21 12.59 21.83
N GLN A 6 -11.93 12.86 21.65
CA GLN A 6 -11.34 14.20 21.77
C GLN A 6 -11.95 15.21 20.78
N TYR A 7 -12.26 14.79 19.56
CA TYR A 7 -12.95 15.65 18.58
C TYR A 7 -14.32 16.04 19.09
N PHE A 8 -15.11 15.08 19.60
CA PHE A 8 -16.44 15.35 20.13
C PHE A 8 -16.37 16.28 21.37
N ASP A 9 -15.39 16.08 22.25
CA ASP A 9 -15.18 16.97 23.41
C ASP A 9 -14.94 18.42 23.00
N ASN A 10 -14.25 18.65 21.89
CA ASN A 10 -13.86 19.98 21.45
C ASN A 10 -14.88 20.65 20.53
N HIS A 11 -15.75 19.89 19.86
CA HIS A 11 -16.55 20.42 18.73
C HIS A 11 -18.05 20.10 18.83
N VAL A 12 -18.48 19.17 19.70
CA VAL A 12 -19.88 18.73 19.77
C VAL A 12 -20.44 18.98 21.15
N LEU A 13 -21.38 19.92 21.26
CA LEU A 13 -22.05 20.22 22.53
C LEU A 13 -23.14 19.22 22.85
N GLY A 14 -23.27 18.87 24.16
CA GLY A 14 -24.41 18.09 24.67
C GLY A 14 -24.38 16.60 24.32
N TYR A 15 -23.28 16.05 23.83
CA TYR A 15 -23.16 14.60 23.60
C TYR A 15 -22.80 13.85 24.92
N SER A 16 -23.13 12.58 24.97
CA SER A 16 -22.72 11.69 26.07
C SER A 16 -21.46 10.91 25.70
N ARG A 17 -20.35 11.09 26.43
CA ARG A 17 -19.10 10.33 26.24
C ARG A 17 -19.36 8.81 26.35
N LYS A 18 -20.12 8.36 27.33
CA LYS A 18 -20.48 6.94 27.51
C LYS A 18 -21.26 6.40 26.30
N LYS A 19 -22.25 7.17 25.81
CA LYS A 19 -23.02 6.79 24.63
C LYS A 19 -22.14 6.73 23.37
N LEU A 20 -21.20 7.67 23.22
CA LEU A 20 -20.24 7.63 22.11
C LEU A 20 -19.36 6.38 22.19
N ALA A 21 -18.86 6.03 23.39
CA ALA A 21 -18.05 4.84 23.59
C ALA A 21 -18.74 3.56 23.12
N THR A 22 -20.06 3.41 23.39
CA THR A 22 -20.86 2.25 22.94
C THR A 22 -21.15 2.24 21.43
N GLN A 23 -20.88 3.32 20.71
CA GLN A 23 -21.01 3.39 19.26
C GLN A 23 -19.69 3.09 18.51
N LEU A 24 -18.56 3.11 19.24
CA LEU A 24 -17.26 2.79 18.65
C LEU A 24 -17.15 1.29 18.39
N ARG A 25 -16.65 0.93 17.22
CA ARG A 25 -16.44 -0.45 16.78
C ARG A 25 -15.02 -0.65 16.31
N GLY A 26 -14.51 -1.86 16.41
CA GLY A 26 -13.16 -2.19 15.94
C GLY A 26 -13.03 -3.65 15.55
N VAL A 27 -12.18 -3.86 14.54
CA VAL A 27 -11.77 -5.19 14.10
C VAL A 27 -10.27 -5.22 14.05
N ASP A 28 -9.65 -6.22 14.63
CA ASP A 28 -8.21 -6.45 14.54
C ASP A 28 -7.92 -7.95 14.66
N VAL A 29 -6.87 -8.40 13.99
CA VAL A 29 -6.38 -9.78 14.13
C VAL A 29 -5.70 -10.03 15.47
N ASN A 30 -5.30 -8.98 16.16
CA ASN A 30 -4.59 -9.03 17.43
C ASN A 30 -5.54 -8.77 18.63
N PRO A 31 -5.91 -9.79 19.40
CA PRO A 31 -6.79 -9.65 20.54
C PRO A 31 -6.24 -8.71 21.61
N ILE A 32 -4.92 -8.68 21.82
CA ILE A 32 -4.29 -7.80 22.80
C ILE A 32 -4.44 -6.34 22.40
N ALA A 33 -4.29 -6.02 21.10
CA ALA A 33 -4.50 -4.66 20.60
C ALA A 33 -5.96 -4.20 20.82
N LEU A 34 -6.93 -5.08 20.64
CA LEU A 34 -8.33 -4.78 20.93
C LEU A 34 -8.57 -4.57 22.42
N MET A 35 -8.03 -5.43 23.29
CA MET A 35 -8.16 -5.27 24.75
C MET A 35 -7.58 -3.93 25.22
N ILE A 36 -6.39 -3.56 24.76
CA ILE A 36 -5.77 -2.26 25.08
C ILE A 36 -6.66 -1.12 24.55
N THR A 37 -7.22 -1.26 23.36
CA THR A 37 -8.12 -0.26 22.76
C THR A 37 -9.37 -0.07 23.60
N ILE A 38 -10.04 -1.16 23.98
CA ILE A 38 -11.23 -1.13 24.84
C ILE A 38 -10.93 -0.47 26.18
N ALA A 39 -9.86 -0.89 26.87
CA ALA A 39 -9.44 -0.30 28.14
C ALA A 39 -9.19 1.22 28.01
N ARG A 40 -8.52 1.65 26.94
CA ARG A 40 -8.28 3.08 26.69
C ARG A 40 -9.53 3.87 26.36
N ILE A 41 -10.53 3.28 25.72
CA ILE A 41 -11.82 3.92 25.47
C ILE A 41 -12.56 4.13 26.78
N VAL A 42 -12.66 3.09 27.60
CA VAL A 42 -13.34 3.15 28.91
C VAL A 42 -12.66 4.17 29.84
N SER A 43 -11.34 4.19 29.87
CA SER A 43 -10.57 5.19 30.63
C SER A 43 -10.79 6.61 30.11
N ALA A 44 -10.81 6.81 28.79
CA ALA A 44 -11.03 8.13 28.20
C ALA A 44 -12.42 8.73 28.48
N VAL A 45 -13.40 7.89 28.83
CA VAL A 45 -14.73 8.34 29.24
C VAL A 45 -14.95 8.30 30.76
N GLU A 46 -13.85 8.14 31.51
CA GLU A 46 -13.82 8.16 32.99
C GLU A 46 -14.80 7.14 33.61
N ALA A 47 -14.74 5.91 33.13
CA ALA A 47 -15.69 4.85 33.51
C ALA A 47 -15.00 3.51 33.81
N GLU A 48 -13.80 3.53 34.39
CA GLU A 48 -12.98 2.35 34.70
C GLU A 48 -13.70 1.36 35.63
N ASP A 49 -14.53 1.86 36.53
CA ASP A 49 -15.32 1.04 37.48
C ASP A 49 -16.70 0.62 36.94
N ASP A 50 -17.06 1.00 35.71
CA ASP A 50 -18.36 0.68 35.10
C ASP A 50 -18.25 -0.63 34.27
N GLU A 51 -18.38 -1.76 34.97
CA GLU A 51 -18.36 -3.08 34.33
C GLU A 51 -19.41 -3.26 33.23
N ASN A 52 -20.58 -2.63 33.35
CA ASN A 52 -21.65 -2.74 32.34
C ASN A 52 -21.23 -2.03 31.06
N LEU A 53 -20.69 -0.81 31.18
CA LEU A 53 -20.15 -0.08 30.04
C LEU A 53 -18.97 -0.84 29.36
N LEU A 54 -18.05 -1.38 30.17
CA LEU A 54 -16.95 -2.20 29.65
C LEU A 54 -17.46 -3.37 28.81
N ARG A 55 -18.47 -4.09 29.29
CA ARG A 55 -19.08 -5.22 28.57
C ARG A 55 -19.81 -4.77 27.30
N GLU A 56 -20.50 -3.64 27.33
CA GLU A 56 -21.18 -3.08 26.14
C GLU A 56 -20.17 -2.65 25.08
N VAL A 57 -19.13 -1.94 25.46
CA VAL A 57 -18.05 -1.54 24.54
C VAL A 57 -17.35 -2.77 23.95
N ALA A 58 -17.01 -3.76 24.79
CA ALA A 58 -16.30 -4.95 24.36
C ALA A 58 -17.04 -5.75 23.26
N LYS A 59 -18.39 -5.80 23.31
CA LYS A 59 -19.21 -6.48 22.29
C LYS A 59 -19.03 -5.90 20.88
N ASN A 60 -18.59 -4.66 20.77
CA ASN A 60 -18.37 -3.97 19.49
C ASN A 60 -16.98 -4.22 18.88
N PHE A 61 -16.14 -5.02 19.54
CA PHE A 61 -14.77 -5.29 19.08
C PHE A 61 -14.62 -6.76 18.72
N ILE A 62 -14.23 -7.02 17.49
CA ILE A 62 -14.19 -8.35 16.90
C ILE A 62 -12.73 -8.73 16.60
N VAL A 63 -12.29 -9.89 17.10
CA VAL A 63 -11.02 -10.49 16.72
C VAL A 63 -11.21 -11.25 15.41
N GLY A 64 -10.48 -10.88 14.37
CA GLY A 64 -10.52 -11.57 13.08
C GLY A 64 -9.94 -10.76 11.95
N ASN A 65 -9.81 -11.40 10.80
CA ASN A 65 -9.30 -10.79 9.58
C ASN A 65 -10.46 -10.32 8.69
N PRO A 66 -10.69 -9.00 8.55
CA PRO A 66 -11.80 -8.48 7.75
C PRO A 66 -11.60 -8.67 6.23
N LEU A 67 -10.43 -9.14 5.78
CA LEU A 67 -10.18 -9.52 4.39
C LEU A 67 -10.60 -10.96 4.07
N LEU A 68 -11.02 -11.73 5.08
CA LEU A 68 -11.58 -13.06 4.93
C LEU A 68 -13.07 -13.02 5.30
N HIS A 69 -13.88 -13.74 4.54
CA HIS A 69 -15.31 -13.87 4.83
C HIS A 69 -15.61 -15.11 5.67
N SER A 70 -16.45 -14.95 6.69
CA SER A 70 -17.02 -16.04 7.45
C SER A 70 -18.46 -15.71 7.77
N ASP A 71 -19.37 -16.68 7.64
CA ASP A 71 -20.78 -16.54 8.07
C ASP A 71 -20.93 -16.49 9.59
N LYS A 72 -19.85 -16.75 10.31
CA LYS A 72 -19.84 -16.70 11.77
C LYS A 72 -19.10 -15.45 12.24
N ILE A 73 -19.75 -14.60 13.02
CA ILE A 73 -19.05 -13.63 13.85
C ILE A 73 -18.46 -14.43 15.02
N ALA A 74 -17.14 -14.50 15.11
CA ALA A 74 -16.51 -15.01 16.32
C ALA A 74 -16.70 -13.97 17.43
N PRO A 75 -17.47 -14.23 18.49
CA PRO A 75 -17.49 -13.31 19.63
C PRO A 75 -16.09 -13.23 20.23
N LEU A 76 -15.77 -12.07 20.83
CA LEU A 76 -14.53 -11.85 21.57
C LEU A 76 -14.52 -12.67 22.86
N GLU A 77 -14.60 -13.99 22.78
CA GLU A 77 -14.24 -14.87 23.88
C GLU A 77 -12.71 -14.98 23.88
N VAL A 78 -12.06 -14.04 24.55
CA VAL A 78 -10.66 -14.17 24.91
C VAL A 78 -10.55 -15.34 25.88
N ARG A 79 -10.38 -16.54 25.35
CA ARG A 79 -10.01 -17.70 26.16
C ARG A 79 -8.55 -17.57 26.51
N PHE A 80 -8.29 -17.05 27.70
CA PHE A 80 -6.94 -17.00 28.28
C PHE A 80 -6.31 -18.39 28.55
N ASP A 81 -7.09 -19.44 28.43
CA ASP A 81 -6.69 -20.82 28.78
C ASP A 81 -5.88 -21.51 27.67
N ASN A 82 -5.84 -20.99 26.46
CA ASN A 82 -5.07 -21.50 25.36
C ASN A 82 -4.12 -20.43 24.79
N PHE A 83 -3.27 -19.87 25.64
CA PHE A 83 -2.04 -19.22 25.21
C PHE A 83 -1.07 -20.27 24.64
N ALA A 84 -1.49 -20.94 23.57
CA ALA A 84 -0.52 -21.54 22.68
C ALA A 84 0.16 -20.36 21.99
N LEU A 85 1.42 -20.12 22.32
CA LEU A 85 2.32 -19.09 21.75
C LEU A 85 2.38 -19.09 20.21
N ASN A 86 1.70 -20.04 19.56
CA ASN A 86 1.77 -20.30 18.13
C ASN A 86 0.73 -19.58 17.28
N ARG A 87 -0.29 -18.94 17.87
CA ARG A 87 -1.29 -18.12 17.15
C ARG A 87 -1.70 -16.93 18.00
N LEU A 88 -0.84 -15.92 18.07
CA LEU A 88 -1.17 -14.63 18.69
C LEU A 88 -2.15 -13.81 17.85
N TYR A 89 -2.40 -14.19 16.58
CA TYR A 89 -3.18 -13.44 15.61
C TYR A 89 -4.22 -14.32 14.95
N ALA A 90 -5.42 -13.79 14.81
CA ALA A 90 -6.52 -14.43 14.07
C ALA A 90 -6.43 -14.12 12.55
N GLU A 91 -5.26 -14.27 11.96
CA GLU A 91 -5.02 -13.92 10.54
C GLU A 91 -5.79 -14.81 9.56
N THR A 92 -6.09 -16.05 9.97
CA THR A 92 -6.84 -17.03 9.19
C THR A 92 -8.32 -17.07 9.52
N GLU A 93 -8.78 -16.31 10.52
CA GLU A 93 -10.19 -16.28 10.95
C GLU A 93 -10.91 -15.12 10.28
N GLY A 94 -11.81 -15.43 9.36
CA GLY A 94 -12.65 -14.46 8.69
C GLY A 94 -13.78 -13.94 9.59
N ILE A 95 -14.33 -12.79 9.20
CA ILE A 95 -15.50 -12.19 9.84
C ILE A 95 -16.62 -11.94 8.83
N ASN A 96 -17.84 -11.79 9.29
CA ASN A 96 -18.95 -11.38 8.45
C ASN A 96 -19.01 -9.84 8.34
N CYS A 97 -18.29 -9.29 7.37
CA CYS A 97 -18.29 -7.85 7.13
C CYS A 97 -19.66 -7.30 6.72
N LEU A 98 -20.56 -8.13 6.17
CA LEU A 98 -21.91 -7.70 5.78
C LEU A 98 -22.76 -7.31 7.00
N GLU A 99 -22.50 -7.90 8.17
CA GLU A 99 -23.17 -7.52 9.41
C GLU A 99 -22.64 -6.21 10.01
N LEU A 100 -21.48 -5.72 9.53
CA LEU A 100 -20.96 -4.41 9.91
C LEU A 100 -21.60 -3.29 9.08
N GLU A 101 -22.27 -3.61 7.96
CA GLU A 101 -22.95 -2.66 7.10
C GLU A 101 -24.16 -2.07 7.84
N GLN A 102 -24.12 -0.77 8.09
CA GLN A 102 -25.19 -0.05 8.78
C GLN A 102 -25.41 1.32 8.14
N GLN A 103 -26.62 1.86 8.28
CA GLN A 103 -26.88 3.25 7.91
C GLN A 103 -26.00 4.20 8.75
N ASN A 104 -25.49 5.24 8.11
CA ASN A 104 -24.62 6.26 8.73
C ASN A 104 -23.33 5.71 9.36
N LEU A 105 -22.78 4.63 8.82
CA LEU A 105 -21.48 4.09 9.25
C LEU A 105 -20.35 5.05 8.90
N VAL A 106 -19.49 5.35 9.87
CA VAL A 106 -18.24 6.11 9.65
C VAL A 106 -17.05 5.17 9.84
N VAL A 107 -16.31 4.93 8.77
CA VAL A 107 -15.11 4.09 8.76
C VAL A 107 -13.87 4.95 8.76
N LEU A 108 -13.03 4.81 9.76
CA LEU A 108 -11.73 5.49 9.83
C LEU A 108 -10.62 4.46 9.94
N GLY A 109 -9.62 4.53 9.07
CA GLY A 109 -8.56 3.53 9.09
C GLY A 109 -7.24 3.96 8.48
N ASN A 110 -6.18 3.38 9.04
CA ASN A 110 -4.87 3.30 8.44
C ASN A 110 -4.49 1.82 8.38
N PRO A 111 -4.95 1.10 7.36
CA PRO A 111 -4.70 -0.33 7.25
C PRO A 111 -3.22 -0.62 7.00
N PRO A 112 -2.76 -1.87 7.18
CA PRO A 112 -1.40 -2.24 6.86
C PRO A 112 -1.10 -1.99 5.36
N TRP A 113 0.13 -1.54 5.04
CA TRP A 113 0.56 -1.25 3.67
C TRP A 113 1.48 -2.33 3.12
N GLU A 114 1.07 -3.55 3.28
CA GLU A 114 1.89 -4.72 2.99
C GLU A 114 1.39 -5.47 1.76
N LYS A 115 2.32 -6.16 1.12
CA LYS A 115 2.00 -7.15 0.12
C LYS A 115 1.63 -8.44 0.82
N LEU A 116 0.56 -9.07 0.35
CA LEU A 116 0.15 -10.36 0.90
C LEU A 116 1.06 -11.49 0.40
N ARG A 117 2.25 -11.52 0.97
CA ARG A 117 3.23 -12.57 0.73
C ARG A 117 4.06 -12.83 1.98
N PHE A 118 4.42 -14.07 2.17
CA PHE A 118 5.32 -14.44 3.25
C PHE A 118 6.74 -13.94 2.97
N GLU A 119 7.24 -13.07 3.85
CA GLU A 119 8.58 -12.46 3.72
C GLU A 119 9.62 -13.30 4.47
N GLU A 120 10.13 -14.33 3.82
CA GLU A 120 11.10 -15.31 4.36
C GLU A 120 12.28 -14.65 5.08
N ARG A 121 12.87 -13.60 4.51
CA ARG A 121 13.99 -12.89 5.13
C ARG A 121 13.60 -12.11 6.38
N ALA A 122 12.39 -11.57 6.41
CA ALA A 122 11.88 -10.87 7.58
C ALA A 122 11.63 -11.85 8.73
N PHE A 123 11.07 -13.03 8.43
CA PHE A 123 10.88 -14.10 9.39
C PHE A 123 12.21 -14.54 10.04
N PHE A 124 13.23 -14.83 9.23
CA PHE A 124 14.50 -15.31 9.75
C PHE A 124 15.36 -14.21 10.39
N ARG A 125 15.09 -12.94 10.19
CA ARG A 125 15.92 -11.84 10.73
C ARG A 125 16.10 -11.88 12.25
N PRO A 126 15.05 -12.02 13.06
CA PRO A 126 15.18 -12.08 14.52
C PRO A 126 15.67 -13.44 15.03
N VAL A 127 15.33 -14.57 14.36
CA VAL A 127 15.53 -15.91 14.88
C VAL A 127 16.79 -16.60 14.31
N CYS A 128 17.14 -16.33 13.06
CA CYS A 128 18.32 -16.87 12.40
C CYS A 128 18.92 -15.86 11.40
N PRO A 129 19.62 -14.80 11.87
CA PRO A 129 20.18 -13.75 11.04
C PRO A 129 21.06 -14.24 9.90
N ALA A 130 21.78 -15.36 10.12
CA ALA A 130 22.63 -15.98 9.11
C ALA A 130 21.84 -16.41 7.86
N ILE A 131 20.64 -16.98 8.01
CA ILE A 131 19.76 -17.35 6.91
C ILE A 131 19.20 -16.07 6.25
N SER A 132 18.78 -15.10 7.04
CA SER A 132 18.23 -13.81 6.54
C SER A 132 19.25 -13.04 5.69
N ALA A 133 20.55 -13.12 6.01
CA ALA A 133 21.61 -12.42 5.29
C ALA A 133 21.86 -12.98 3.88
N ILE A 134 21.44 -14.21 3.59
CA ILE A 134 21.64 -14.83 2.28
C ILE A 134 20.72 -14.17 1.27
N SER A 135 21.30 -13.44 0.31
CA SER A 135 20.54 -12.75 -0.74
C SER A 135 19.96 -13.68 -1.81
N GLN A 136 20.70 -14.74 -2.17
CA GLN A 136 20.31 -15.69 -3.20
C GLN A 136 19.29 -16.70 -2.67
N LYS A 137 18.08 -16.73 -3.27
CA LYS A 137 16.98 -17.60 -2.84
C LYS A 137 17.37 -19.08 -2.76
N ASN A 138 17.98 -19.61 -3.81
CA ASN A 138 18.38 -21.05 -3.86
C ASN A 138 19.39 -21.43 -2.78
N LYS A 139 20.29 -20.54 -2.40
CA LYS A 139 21.24 -20.79 -1.30
C LYS A 139 20.52 -20.75 0.04
N ARG A 140 19.60 -19.82 0.21
CA ARG A 140 18.82 -19.68 1.43
C ARG A 140 17.91 -20.88 1.65
N GLU A 141 17.23 -21.39 0.60
CA GLU A 141 16.42 -22.61 0.68
C GLU A 141 17.23 -23.84 1.11
N LYS A 142 18.50 -23.96 0.66
CA LYS A 142 19.39 -25.04 1.11
C LYS A 142 19.70 -24.93 2.61
N GLU A 143 19.94 -23.72 3.12
CA GLU A 143 20.19 -23.55 4.56
C GLU A 143 18.93 -23.76 5.40
N ILE A 144 17.75 -23.34 4.91
CA ILE A 144 16.48 -23.61 5.58
C ILE A 144 16.23 -25.13 5.70
N LYS A 145 16.50 -25.90 4.65
CA LYS A 145 16.37 -27.37 4.71
C LYS A 145 17.24 -28.02 5.77
N LYS A 146 18.39 -27.43 6.10
CA LYS A 146 19.25 -27.95 7.18
C LYS A 146 18.66 -27.82 8.58
N LEU A 147 17.65 -26.92 8.74
CA LEU A 147 16.93 -26.75 10.00
C LEU A 147 16.21 -28.05 10.42
N ALA A 148 15.83 -28.91 9.48
CA ALA A 148 15.24 -30.20 9.78
C ALA A 148 16.11 -31.07 10.72
N VAL A 149 17.42 -30.86 10.68
CA VAL A 149 18.39 -31.60 11.55
C VAL A 149 18.76 -30.76 12.76
N ASN A 150 18.93 -29.46 12.57
CA ASN A 150 19.56 -28.59 13.58
C ASN A 150 18.51 -27.87 14.46
N TRP A 151 17.31 -27.63 13.95
CA TRP A 151 16.26 -26.89 14.65
C TRP A 151 14.88 -27.13 14.02
N LEU A 152 14.36 -28.35 14.23
CA LEU A 152 13.13 -28.84 13.62
C LEU A 152 11.91 -27.95 13.96
N GLU A 153 11.78 -27.54 15.22
CA GLU A 153 10.66 -26.70 15.67
C GLU A 153 10.58 -25.36 14.91
N LEU A 154 11.73 -24.74 14.62
CA LEU A 154 11.77 -23.51 13.82
C LEU A 154 11.33 -23.78 12.37
N LEU A 155 11.71 -24.91 11.80
CA LEU A 155 11.30 -25.29 10.46
C LEU A 155 9.80 -25.56 10.39
N GLU A 156 9.23 -26.25 11.35
CA GLU A 156 7.80 -26.53 11.45
C GLU A 156 6.99 -25.22 11.60
N TYR A 157 7.46 -24.31 12.46
CA TYR A 157 6.83 -23.00 12.63
C TYR A 157 6.91 -22.15 11.34
N TYR A 158 8.05 -22.17 10.66
CA TYR A 158 8.22 -21.52 9.36
C TYR A 158 7.24 -22.07 8.31
N GLN A 159 7.08 -23.39 8.23
CA GLN A 159 6.14 -24.04 7.31
C GLN A 159 4.70 -23.71 7.65
N LEU A 160 4.32 -23.75 8.91
CA LEU A 160 2.98 -23.38 9.37
C LEU A 160 2.61 -21.97 8.92
N LEU A 161 3.50 -20.99 9.12
CA LEU A 161 3.24 -19.60 8.68
C LEU A 161 3.14 -19.48 7.16
N GLN A 162 3.94 -20.22 6.41
CA GLN A 162 3.83 -20.24 4.94
C GLN A 162 2.47 -20.78 4.49
N ASP A 163 1.99 -21.85 5.12
CA ASP A 163 0.70 -22.48 4.81
C ASP A 163 -0.46 -21.55 5.20
N ASP A 164 -0.37 -20.85 6.34
CA ASP A 164 -1.34 -19.84 6.76
C ASP A 164 -1.44 -18.70 5.72
N TYR A 165 -0.30 -18.15 5.26
CA TYR A 165 -0.30 -17.14 4.20
C TYR A 165 -0.86 -17.65 2.87
N ALA A 166 -0.54 -18.88 2.50
CA ALA A 166 -1.08 -19.51 1.29
C ALA A 166 -2.59 -19.72 1.40
N SER A 167 -3.09 -20.12 2.57
CA SER A 167 -4.51 -20.28 2.87
C SER A 167 -5.25 -18.93 2.78
N VAL A 168 -4.76 -17.89 3.47
CA VAL A 168 -5.33 -16.54 3.41
C VAL A 168 -5.41 -16.05 1.97
N LYS A 169 -4.34 -16.19 1.20
CA LYS A 169 -4.29 -15.80 -0.21
C LYS A 169 -5.31 -16.53 -1.09
N LYS A 170 -5.63 -17.79 -0.76
CA LYS A 170 -6.62 -18.61 -1.48
C LYS A 170 -8.06 -18.23 -1.10
N GLU A 171 -8.28 -17.81 0.15
CA GLU A 171 -9.61 -17.50 0.66
C GLU A 171 -10.05 -16.06 0.33
N ILE A 172 -9.15 -15.08 0.30
CA ILE A 172 -9.46 -13.68 -0.02
C ILE A 172 -10.33 -13.49 -1.28
N PRO A 173 -10.06 -14.17 -2.43
CA PRO A 173 -10.91 -14.01 -3.61
C PRO A 173 -12.36 -14.47 -3.44
N LYS A 174 -12.68 -15.20 -2.38
CA LYS A 174 -14.04 -15.64 -2.05
C LYS A 174 -14.82 -14.58 -1.27
N HIS A 175 -14.16 -13.51 -0.84
CA HIS A 175 -14.80 -12.43 -0.07
C HIS A 175 -15.86 -11.71 -0.91
N PRO A 176 -17.12 -11.60 -0.48
CA PRO A 176 -18.23 -11.08 -1.29
C PRO A 176 -18.06 -9.61 -1.68
N LEU A 177 -17.38 -8.82 -0.85
CA LEU A 177 -17.17 -7.39 -1.05
C LEU A 177 -15.88 -7.03 -1.78
N LEU A 178 -14.93 -7.97 -1.98
CA LEU A 178 -13.67 -7.72 -2.66
C LEU A 178 -13.70 -8.25 -4.09
N LYS A 179 -13.52 -7.37 -5.08
CA LYS A 179 -13.56 -7.73 -6.51
C LYS A 179 -12.51 -6.96 -7.33
N VAL A 180 -12.41 -5.65 -7.14
CA VAL A 180 -11.62 -4.78 -8.02
C VAL A 180 -10.20 -4.53 -7.51
N SER A 181 -9.97 -4.74 -6.22
CA SER A 181 -8.63 -4.64 -5.61
C SER A 181 -7.78 -5.92 -5.77
N LEU A 182 -8.40 -7.01 -6.23
CA LEU A 182 -7.75 -8.32 -6.40
C LEU A 182 -6.99 -8.41 -7.72
N VAL A 183 -6.09 -7.47 -7.98
CA VAL A 183 -5.33 -7.35 -9.23
C VAL A 183 -3.83 -7.44 -8.98
N GLY A 184 -3.14 -8.18 -9.84
CA GLY A 184 -1.69 -8.32 -9.76
C GLY A 184 -1.21 -8.95 -8.44
N GLU A 185 -0.23 -8.33 -7.80
CA GLU A 185 0.22 -8.73 -6.46
C GLU A 185 -0.71 -8.12 -5.41
N LEU A 186 -1.35 -8.97 -4.62
CA LEU A 186 -2.34 -8.54 -3.62
C LEU A 186 -1.68 -7.64 -2.56
N ASN A 187 -2.27 -6.47 -2.36
CA ASN A 187 -1.84 -5.51 -1.33
C ASN A 187 -2.99 -5.20 -0.38
N THR A 188 -2.72 -5.29 0.90
CA THR A 188 -3.72 -5.12 1.95
C THR A 188 -4.40 -3.76 1.88
N TYR A 189 -3.66 -2.66 1.70
CA TYR A 189 -4.24 -1.32 1.64
C TYR A 189 -5.28 -1.13 0.52
N ALA A 190 -5.11 -1.79 -0.63
CA ALA A 190 -6.07 -1.71 -1.73
C ALA A 190 -7.37 -2.45 -1.40
N MET A 191 -7.24 -3.63 -0.78
CA MET A 191 -8.39 -4.42 -0.32
C MET A 191 -9.16 -3.71 0.79
N PHE A 192 -8.48 -3.11 1.75
CA PHE A 192 -9.13 -2.31 2.79
C PHE A 192 -9.82 -1.06 2.25
N ALA A 193 -9.26 -0.41 1.23
CA ALA A 193 -9.93 0.73 0.59
C ALA A 193 -11.22 0.28 -0.12
N GLU A 194 -11.21 -0.85 -0.82
CA GLU A 194 -12.42 -1.41 -1.43
C GLU A 194 -13.44 -1.79 -0.35
N LEU A 195 -13.02 -2.47 0.69
CA LEU A 195 -13.90 -2.87 1.80
C LEU A 195 -14.57 -1.63 2.44
N ALA A 196 -13.79 -0.59 2.75
CA ALA A 196 -14.32 0.63 3.33
C ALA A 196 -15.32 1.34 2.40
N SER A 197 -15.03 1.42 1.09
CA SER A 197 -15.96 1.95 0.09
C SER A 197 -17.28 1.18 0.08
N ARG A 198 -17.24 -0.15 0.12
CA ARG A 198 -18.44 -1.02 0.12
C ARG A 198 -19.27 -0.88 1.39
N LEU A 199 -18.60 -0.85 2.54
CA LEU A 199 -19.30 -0.72 3.83
C LEU A 199 -20.01 0.63 4.00
N THR A 200 -19.66 1.64 3.23
CA THR A 200 -20.20 3.00 3.31
C THR A 200 -21.08 3.38 2.12
N GLU A 201 -21.45 2.44 1.25
CA GLU A 201 -22.32 2.69 0.09
C GLU A 201 -23.73 3.22 0.47
N LYS A 202 -24.19 2.92 1.69
CA LYS A 202 -25.54 3.31 2.19
C LYS A 202 -25.43 4.45 3.19
N ASP A 203 -25.29 5.68 2.70
CA ASP A 203 -25.28 6.90 3.52
C ASP A 203 -24.16 6.96 4.58
N GLY A 204 -23.08 6.18 4.38
CA GLY A 204 -21.91 6.18 5.23
C GLY A 204 -20.79 7.07 4.73
N PHE A 205 -19.75 7.18 5.54
CA PHE A 205 -18.50 7.90 5.20
C PHE A 205 -17.30 7.05 5.55
N ALA A 206 -16.27 7.07 4.69
CA ALA A 206 -14.99 6.48 5.05
C ALA A 206 -13.83 7.45 4.80
N ALA A 207 -12.84 7.41 5.68
CA ALA A 207 -11.54 8.06 5.49
C ALA A 207 -10.43 7.04 5.73
N ILE A 208 -9.70 6.69 4.67
CA ILE A 208 -8.69 5.63 4.69
C ILE A 208 -7.35 6.18 4.22
N ILE A 209 -6.30 5.93 5.02
CA ILE A 209 -4.93 6.29 4.67
C ILE A 209 -4.30 5.11 3.94
N VAL A 210 -3.88 5.31 2.69
CA VAL A 210 -3.30 4.26 1.84
C VAL A 210 -2.10 4.77 1.05
N LYS A 211 -1.34 3.88 0.41
CA LYS A 211 -0.30 4.31 -0.54
C LYS A 211 -0.92 5.02 -1.73
N SER A 212 -0.33 6.15 -2.14
CA SER A 212 -0.79 6.91 -3.31
C SER A 212 -0.76 6.09 -4.62
N ALA A 213 -0.01 4.99 -4.64
CA ALA A 213 -0.01 4.03 -5.74
C ALA A 213 -1.43 3.55 -6.12
N LEU A 214 -2.38 3.53 -5.18
CA LEU A 214 -3.76 3.12 -5.44
C LEU A 214 -4.45 4.05 -6.47
N VAL A 215 -4.09 5.32 -6.51
CA VAL A 215 -4.68 6.32 -7.39
C VAL A 215 -3.75 6.76 -8.52
N THR A 216 -2.48 6.32 -8.52
CA THR A 216 -1.47 6.77 -9.50
C THR A 216 -0.77 5.63 -10.25
N SER A 217 -0.88 4.37 -9.81
CA SER A 217 -0.20 3.25 -10.44
C SER A 217 -1.13 2.45 -11.35
N THR A 218 -0.65 2.11 -12.54
CA THR A 218 -1.41 1.40 -13.59
C THR A 218 -1.96 0.05 -13.12
N CYS A 219 -1.32 -0.62 -12.18
CA CYS A 219 -1.82 -1.89 -11.65
C CYS A 219 -3.16 -1.75 -10.91
N TYR A 220 -3.50 -0.54 -10.41
CA TYR A 220 -4.76 -0.28 -9.71
C TYR A 220 -5.78 0.52 -10.53
N SER A 221 -5.56 0.68 -11.84
CA SER A 221 -6.46 1.45 -12.70
C SER A 221 -7.91 0.97 -12.65
N SER A 222 -8.16 -0.34 -12.64
CA SER A 222 -9.51 -0.90 -12.52
C SER A 222 -10.17 -0.58 -11.17
N CYS A 223 -9.40 -0.63 -10.09
CA CYS A 223 -9.86 -0.32 -8.74
C CYS A 223 -10.20 1.18 -8.62
N PHE A 224 -9.31 2.05 -9.04
CA PHE A 224 -9.53 3.51 -9.00
C PHE A 224 -10.70 3.94 -9.88
N ARG A 225 -10.77 3.45 -11.14
CA ARG A 225 -11.92 3.71 -12.03
C ARG A 225 -13.25 3.25 -11.42
N HIS A 226 -13.24 2.13 -10.71
CA HIS A 226 -14.44 1.65 -10.04
C HIS A 226 -14.93 2.67 -8.99
N PHE A 227 -14.02 3.18 -8.13
CA PHE A 227 -14.39 4.19 -7.14
C PHE A 227 -14.91 5.49 -7.77
N VAL A 228 -14.30 5.93 -8.87
CA VAL A 228 -14.71 7.13 -9.60
C VAL A 228 -16.08 6.93 -10.26
N ASN A 229 -16.25 5.83 -11.01
CA ASN A 229 -17.46 5.59 -11.79
C ASN A 229 -18.69 5.26 -10.93
N GLN A 230 -18.49 4.66 -9.76
CA GLN A 230 -19.55 4.46 -8.78
C GLN A 230 -19.91 5.77 -8.02
N GLY A 231 -19.14 6.83 -8.19
CA GLY A 231 -19.31 8.04 -7.41
C GLY A 231 -19.08 7.85 -5.91
N SER A 232 -18.38 6.80 -5.51
CA SER A 232 -18.13 6.55 -4.08
C SER A 232 -16.98 7.39 -3.53
N LEU A 233 -15.98 7.73 -4.36
CA LEU A 233 -14.81 8.52 -3.97
C LEU A 233 -15.12 10.01 -4.09
N SER A 234 -15.13 10.74 -2.98
CA SER A 234 -15.44 12.18 -2.93
C SER A 234 -14.20 13.07 -2.95
N GLU A 235 -13.19 12.68 -2.20
CA GLU A 235 -12.04 13.56 -2.00
C GLU A 235 -10.75 12.74 -1.81
N VAL A 236 -9.64 13.27 -2.32
CA VAL A 236 -8.31 12.65 -2.25
C VAL A 236 -7.28 13.68 -1.80
N PHE A 237 -6.57 13.41 -0.72
CA PHE A 237 -5.42 14.20 -0.27
C PHE A 237 -4.13 13.45 -0.57
N LEU A 238 -3.29 14.00 -1.45
CA LEU A 238 -2.03 13.40 -1.87
C LEU A 238 -0.85 13.98 -1.08
N PHE A 239 -0.18 13.12 -0.33
CA PHE A 239 0.94 13.47 0.54
C PHE A 239 2.28 12.94 0.02
N ASP A 240 3.30 13.76 0.17
CA ASP A 240 4.70 13.37 0.05
C ASP A 240 5.29 13.25 1.47
N ASN A 241 5.86 12.10 1.82
CA ASN A 241 6.36 11.82 3.17
C ASN A 241 7.74 12.44 3.48
N ARG A 242 8.13 13.54 2.79
CA ARG A 242 9.43 14.20 3.00
C ARG A 242 9.61 14.72 4.42
N GLU A 243 8.54 15.21 5.03
CA GLU A 243 8.51 15.69 6.41
C GLU A 243 8.34 14.55 7.43
N LYS A 244 8.39 13.29 6.99
CA LYS A 244 8.29 12.08 7.82
C LYS A 244 7.06 12.07 8.74
N LEU A 245 5.89 12.38 8.20
CA LEU A 245 4.60 12.17 8.89
C LEU A 245 4.44 10.71 9.35
N PHE A 246 4.95 9.78 8.54
CA PHE A 246 5.13 8.39 8.93
C PHE A 246 6.61 8.03 8.97
N GLN A 247 7.03 7.20 9.94
CA GLN A 247 8.42 6.73 10.13
C GLN A 247 8.76 5.60 9.14
N ILE A 248 8.54 5.86 7.85
CA ILE A 248 8.84 5.01 6.72
C ILE A 248 9.82 5.71 5.78
N ASP A 249 10.18 5.08 4.66
CA ASP A 249 11.03 5.72 3.64
C ASP A 249 10.43 7.07 3.20
N SER A 250 11.23 8.13 3.21
CA SER A 250 10.80 9.48 2.85
C SER A 250 10.37 9.62 1.38
N ARG A 251 10.69 8.66 0.54
CA ARG A 251 10.26 8.59 -0.87
C ARG A 251 8.87 8.00 -1.05
N GLU A 252 8.35 7.33 -0.02
CA GLU A 252 6.98 6.79 -0.06
C GLU A 252 5.98 7.94 -0.06
N LYS A 253 4.99 7.83 -0.94
CA LYS A 253 3.87 8.75 -1.03
C LYS A 253 2.61 8.04 -0.57
N PHE A 254 1.77 8.76 0.12
CA PHE A 254 0.49 8.23 0.58
C PHE A 254 -0.65 9.19 0.27
N CYS A 255 -1.86 8.71 0.40
CA CYS A 255 -3.04 9.54 0.26
C CYS A 255 -4.08 9.19 1.31
N VAL A 256 -4.95 10.14 1.58
CA VAL A 256 -6.18 9.91 2.32
C VAL A 256 -7.31 9.89 1.30
N LEU A 257 -8.08 8.82 1.28
CA LEU A 257 -9.26 8.66 0.44
C LEU A 257 -10.51 8.87 1.28
N PHE A 258 -11.39 9.74 0.82
CA PHE A 258 -12.71 9.93 1.41
C PHE A 258 -13.77 9.33 0.50
N PHE A 259 -14.56 8.42 1.06
CA PHE A 259 -15.70 7.82 0.41
C PHE A 259 -16.99 8.31 1.05
N GLY A 260 -18.06 8.39 0.25
CA GLY A 260 -19.36 8.89 0.70
C GLY A 260 -19.52 10.40 0.55
N GLY A 261 -20.73 10.90 0.80
CA GLY A 261 -21.11 12.30 0.63
C GLY A 261 -21.69 12.63 -0.75
N GLU A 262 -22.20 13.84 -0.91
CA GLU A 262 -22.75 14.30 -2.19
C GLU A 262 -21.63 14.61 -3.20
N HIS A 263 -21.73 14.04 -4.38
CA HIS A 263 -20.78 14.25 -5.47
C HIS A 263 -21.40 15.13 -6.55
N ALA A 264 -21.06 16.39 -6.55
CA ALA A 264 -21.44 17.32 -7.61
C ALA A 264 -20.50 17.22 -8.83
N GLY A 265 -20.41 16.02 -9.43
CA GLY A 265 -19.78 15.88 -10.76
C GLY A 265 -18.25 15.84 -10.80
N GLY A 266 -17.59 15.32 -9.79
CA GLY A 266 -16.13 15.13 -9.82
C GLY A 266 -15.52 14.79 -8.46
N ILE A 267 -14.22 14.48 -8.44
CA ILE A 267 -13.45 14.20 -7.24
C ILE A 267 -12.68 15.46 -6.86
N LYS A 268 -12.71 15.84 -5.60
CA LYS A 268 -11.83 16.90 -5.07
C LYS A 268 -10.44 16.31 -4.80
N VAL A 269 -9.41 16.85 -5.42
CA VAL A 269 -8.03 16.36 -5.28
C VAL A 269 -7.13 17.47 -4.75
N HIS A 270 -6.45 17.17 -3.64
CA HIS A 270 -5.46 18.04 -3.02
C HIS A 270 -4.06 17.50 -3.30
N TYR A 271 -3.25 18.27 -4.00
CA TYR A 271 -1.90 17.89 -4.42
C TYR A 271 -0.82 18.55 -3.56
N GLY A 272 0.36 17.92 -3.50
CA GLY A 272 1.57 18.51 -2.96
C GLY A 272 1.60 18.70 -1.44
N LEU A 273 0.79 17.96 -0.70
CA LEU A 273 0.76 18.06 0.75
C LEU A 273 1.98 17.39 1.38
N THR A 274 2.54 18.02 2.40
CA THR A 274 3.69 17.51 3.17
C THR A 274 3.47 17.57 4.68
N LYS A 275 2.46 18.33 5.13
CA LYS A 275 2.15 18.55 6.54
C LYS A 275 0.65 18.37 6.80
N GLN A 276 0.33 17.92 8.01
CA GLN A 276 -1.05 17.67 8.43
C GLN A 276 -1.93 18.94 8.40
N GLU A 277 -1.37 20.08 8.79
CA GLU A 277 -2.08 21.36 8.87
C GLU A 277 -2.60 21.84 7.50
N GLN A 278 -1.97 21.37 6.43
CA GLN A 278 -2.37 21.71 5.07
C GLN A 278 -3.72 21.10 4.66
N ILE A 279 -4.20 20.05 5.36
CA ILE A 279 -5.52 19.45 5.09
C ILE A 279 -6.63 20.52 5.12
N LEU A 280 -6.62 21.39 6.13
CA LEU A 280 -7.65 22.41 6.31
C LEU A 280 -7.45 23.66 5.45
N SER A 281 -6.25 23.90 4.93
CA SER A 281 -5.89 25.11 4.20
C SER A 281 -5.69 24.90 2.70
N SER A 282 -5.59 23.65 2.25
CA SER A 282 -5.36 23.33 0.85
C SER A 282 -6.63 23.55 0.01
N VAL A 283 -6.43 24.06 -1.20
CA VAL A 283 -7.51 24.27 -2.17
C VAL A 283 -7.56 23.07 -3.11
N PRO A 284 -8.70 22.36 -3.19
CA PRO A 284 -8.84 21.21 -4.08
C PRO A 284 -8.92 21.62 -5.55
N ILE A 285 -8.50 20.71 -6.41
CA ILE A 285 -8.84 20.72 -7.83
C ILE A 285 -10.01 19.75 -8.00
N ASN A 286 -11.11 20.23 -8.60
CA ASN A 286 -12.20 19.34 -8.96
C ASN A 286 -11.83 18.63 -10.28
N VAL A 287 -11.78 17.30 -10.25
CA VAL A 287 -11.33 16.45 -11.38
C VAL A 287 -12.49 15.56 -11.78
N THR A 288 -12.93 15.65 -13.03
CA THR A 288 -14.02 14.80 -13.53
C THR A 288 -13.49 13.50 -14.15
N SER A 289 -14.38 12.52 -14.32
CA SER A 289 -14.08 11.26 -15.00
C SER A 289 -13.60 11.50 -16.44
N GLU A 290 -14.25 12.42 -17.16
CA GLU A 290 -13.90 12.78 -18.52
C GLU A 290 -12.51 13.43 -18.62
N GLU A 291 -12.13 14.22 -17.63
CA GLU A 291 -10.80 14.84 -17.56
C GLU A 291 -9.71 13.79 -17.30
N LEU A 292 -10.00 12.82 -16.42
CA LEU A 292 -9.10 11.69 -16.20
C LEU A 292 -8.92 10.83 -17.45
N GLU A 293 -9.99 10.54 -18.16
CA GLU A 293 -9.95 9.80 -19.42
C GLU A 293 -9.25 10.56 -20.53
N LEU A 294 -9.38 11.89 -20.55
CA LEU A 294 -8.66 12.73 -21.49
C LEU A 294 -7.15 12.71 -21.25
N ILE A 295 -6.70 12.83 -19.99
CA ILE A 295 -5.28 12.86 -19.62
C ILE A 295 -4.67 11.46 -19.68
N ASN A 296 -5.36 10.46 -19.15
CA ASN A 296 -4.89 9.07 -19.05
C ASN A 296 -5.92 8.09 -19.64
N PRO A 297 -6.13 8.06 -20.95
CA PRO A 297 -7.23 7.32 -21.59
C PRO A 297 -7.19 5.80 -21.33
N GLU A 298 -6.01 5.22 -21.16
CA GLU A 298 -5.87 3.79 -20.89
C GLU A 298 -6.17 3.43 -19.43
N THR A 299 -5.89 4.33 -18.49
CA THR A 299 -5.91 4.00 -17.06
C THR A 299 -6.93 4.82 -16.25
N GLY A 300 -7.25 6.04 -16.66
CA GLY A 300 -8.12 6.95 -15.91
C GLY A 300 -7.57 7.36 -14.53
N LEU A 301 -6.26 7.21 -14.31
CA LEU A 301 -5.61 7.51 -13.03
C LEU A 301 -5.35 9.01 -12.86
N LEU A 302 -5.18 9.43 -11.61
CA LEU A 302 -4.77 10.80 -11.30
C LEU A 302 -3.38 11.09 -11.90
N PRO A 303 -3.22 12.23 -12.60
CA PRO A 303 -1.91 12.66 -13.06
C PRO A 303 -1.03 13.08 -11.86
N ASN A 304 0.28 12.92 -12.00
CA ASN A 304 1.22 13.41 -11.00
C ASN A 304 1.56 14.87 -11.30
N VAL A 305 0.82 15.79 -10.72
CA VAL A 305 0.98 17.24 -10.87
C VAL A 305 1.30 17.89 -9.52
N ALA A 306 1.97 19.03 -9.55
CA ALA A 306 2.32 19.78 -8.36
C ALA A 306 1.18 20.69 -7.88
N ASP A 307 0.41 21.28 -8.82
CA ASP A 307 -0.63 22.26 -8.52
C ASP A 307 -1.71 22.35 -9.62
N SER A 308 -2.68 23.23 -9.40
CA SER A 308 -3.78 23.48 -10.34
C SER A 308 -3.32 24.08 -11.68
N LYS A 309 -2.20 24.78 -11.72
CA LYS A 309 -1.67 25.37 -12.97
C LYS A 309 -1.13 24.29 -13.87
N GLU A 310 -0.39 23.35 -13.29
CA GLU A 310 0.15 22.18 -14.01
C GLU A 310 -0.99 21.28 -14.50
N PHE A 311 -1.99 21.03 -13.67
CA PHE A 311 -3.19 20.29 -14.08
C PHE A 311 -3.91 20.96 -15.26
N SER A 312 -4.14 22.27 -15.17
CA SER A 312 -4.78 23.04 -16.25
C SER A 312 -3.94 23.06 -17.52
N PHE A 313 -2.62 23.07 -17.40
CA PHE A 313 -1.71 22.95 -18.54
C PHE A 313 -1.84 21.59 -19.21
N LEU A 314 -1.84 20.48 -18.43
CA LEU A 314 -2.06 19.14 -18.96
C LEU A 314 -3.40 19.03 -19.70
N LEU A 315 -4.49 19.52 -19.12
CA LEU A 315 -5.80 19.49 -19.77
C LEU A 315 -5.81 20.22 -21.11
N ARG A 316 -5.24 21.42 -21.17
CA ARG A 316 -5.12 22.17 -22.44
C ARG A 316 -4.30 21.42 -23.46
N THR A 317 -3.18 20.82 -23.03
CA THR A 317 -2.30 20.06 -23.90
C THR A 317 -3.04 18.86 -24.51
N HIS A 318 -3.73 18.07 -23.68
CA HIS A 318 -4.45 16.89 -24.12
C HIS A 318 -5.72 17.20 -24.94
N ARG A 319 -6.31 18.39 -24.78
CA ARG A 319 -7.40 18.88 -25.65
C ARG A 319 -6.89 19.31 -27.03
N SER A 320 -5.65 19.77 -27.13
CA SER A 320 -5.08 20.34 -28.34
C SER A 320 -4.21 19.36 -29.14
N LEU A 321 -3.65 18.35 -28.49
CA LEU A 321 -2.73 17.41 -29.10
C LEU A 321 -3.28 15.98 -28.98
N SER A 322 -3.05 15.20 -30.04
CA SER A 322 -3.38 13.79 -30.03
C SER A 322 -2.47 12.99 -29.08
N VAL A 323 -3.01 11.91 -28.53
CA VAL A 323 -2.22 10.97 -27.71
C VAL A 323 -1.17 10.27 -28.60
N PHE A 324 0.08 10.22 -28.15
CA PHE A 324 1.20 9.64 -28.85
C PHE A 324 0.91 8.23 -29.42
N ALA A 325 0.24 7.37 -28.65
CA ALA A 325 -0.11 6.04 -29.07
C ALA A 325 -1.10 6.01 -30.26
N LYS A 326 -1.94 7.05 -30.44
CA LYS A 326 -2.83 7.18 -31.61
C LYS A 326 -2.08 7.63 -32.85
N GLU A 327 -1.14 8.58 -32.69
CA GLU A 327 -0.34 9.09 -33.80
C GLU A 327 0.70 8.07 -34.28
N PHE A 328 1.26 7.32 -33.33
CA PHE A 328 2.32 6.34 -33.60
C PHE A 328 1.92 4.93 -33.12
N PRO A 329 0.91 4.28 -33.71
CA PRO A 329 0.37 3.00 -33.23
C PRO A 329 1.35 1.82 -33.35
N LYS A 330 2.42 1.99 -34.13
CA LYS A 330 3.50 0.97 -34.25
C LYS A 330 4.64 1.17 -33.24
N CYS A 331 4.62 2.26 -32.46
CA CYS A 331 5.59 2.50 -31.40
C CYS A 331 5.13 1.86 -30.12
N HIS A 332 5.99 1.06 -29.54
CA HIS A 332 5.75 0.42 -28.25
C HIS A 332 6.80 0.83 -27.24
N PHE A 333 6.37 1.25 -26.05
CA PHE A 333 7.27 1.46 -24.93
C PHE A 333 7.60 0.12 -24.29
N GLY A 334 8.89 -0.22 -24.21
CA GLY A 334 9.32 -1.49 -23.65
C GLY A 334 10.78 -1.47 -23.23
N ARG A 335 11.19 -2.52 -22.56
CA ARG A 335 12.60 -2.74 -22.25
C ARG A 335 13.25 -3.45 -23.42
N LEU A 336 14.24 -2.83 -24.03
CA LEU A 336 15.02 -3.47 -25.09
C LEU A 336 15.78 -4.70 -24.57
N VAL A 337 16.35 -4.60 -23.38
CA VAL A 337 17.04 -5.70 -22.69
C VAL A 337 16.54 -5.79 -21.25
N HIS A 338 16.16 -6.99 -20.83
CA HIS A 338 15.80 -7.31 -19.45
C HIS A 338 16.84 -8.25 -18.86
N LEU A 339 17.64 -7.78 -17.90
CA LEU A 339 18.80 -8.50 -17.37
C LEU A 339 18.49 -9.92 -16.85
N THR A 340 17.28 -10.13 -16.30
CA THR A 340 16.87 -11.45 -15.81
C THR A 340 16.29 -12.34 -16.91
N ALA A 341 15.38 -11.78 -17.75
CA ALA A 341 14.70 -12.57 -18.78
C ALA A 341 15.65 -12.94 -19.93
N HIS A 342 16.66 -12.11 -20.20
CA HIS A 342 17.65 -12.33 -21.26
C HIS A 342 19.02 -12.74 -20.71
N ALA A 343 19.07 -13.26 -19.48
CA ALA A 343 20.33 -13.60 -18.79
C ALA A 343 21.22 -14.57 -19.58
N GLU A 344 20.61 -15.48 -20.34
CA GLU A 344 21.32 -16.43 -21.20
C GLU A 344 22.10 -15.78 -22.36
N HIS A 345 21.68 -14.58 -22.81
CA HIS A 345 22.30 -13.82 -23.88
C HIS A 345 23.29 -12.77 -23.36
N ILE A 346 23.38 -12.60 -22.05
CA ILE A 346 24.22 -11.61 -21.39
C ILE A 346 25.45 -12.31 -20.80
N SER A 347 26.63 -11.86 -21.23
CA SER A 347 27.90 -12.37 -20.68
C SER A 347 28.53 -11.35 -19.77
N THR A 348 29.15 -11.82 -18.71
CA THR A 348 30.01 -11.00 -17.86
C THR A 348 31.44 -10.94 -18.38
N LYS A 349 31.80 -11.74 -19.40
CA LYS A 349 33.13 -11.71 -20.02
C LYS A 349 33.17 -10.72 -21.18
N SER A 350 34.17 -9.85 -21.17
CA SER A 350 34.42 -8.94 -22.26
C SER A 350 35.01 -9.72 -23.46
N GLU A 351 34.26 -9.81 -24.53
CA GLU A 351 34.70 -10.41 -25.79
C GLU A 351 34.61 -9.39 -26.91
N LYS A 352 35.56 -9.40 -27.85
CA LYS A 352 35.59 -8.44 -28.96
C LYS A 352 34.36 -8.48 -29.87
N THR A 353 33.62 -9.58 -29.86
CA THR A 353 32.39 -9.82 -30.64
C THR A 353 31.15 -9.34 -29.94
N ARG A 354 31.19 -8.94 -28.68
CA ARG A 354 30.02 -8.55 -27.90
C ARG A 354 29.86 -7.05 -27.81
N VAL A 355 28.61 -6.60 -27.81
CA VAL A 355 28.27 -5.18 -27.72
C VAL A 355 27.98 -4.83 -26.26
N PRO A 356 28.56 -3.74 -25.72
CA PRO A 356 28.27 -3.32 -24.35
C PRO A 356 26.80 -2.92 -24.18
N ILE A 357 26.21 -3.29 -23.03
CA ILE A 357 24.84 -2.92 -22.70
C ILE A 357 24.80 -1.48 -22.19
N TYR A 358 24.05 -0.63 -22.89
CA TYR A 358 23.79 0.74 -22.44
C TYR A 358 22.68 0.75 -21.38
N GLU A 359 22.94 1.36 -20.23
CA GLU A 359 21.98 1.61 -19.19
C GLU A 359 21.40 3.02 -19.33
N GLY A 360 20.12 3.23 -18.98
CA GLY A 360 19.45 4.53 -19.09
C GLY A 360 20.18 5.70 -18.42
N LYS A 361 20.97 5.43 -17.35
CA LYS A 361 21.79 6.47 -16.68
C LYS A 361 22.89 7.11 -17.53
N PHE A 362 23.24 6.50 -18.67
CA PHE A 362 24.21 7.08 -19.61
C PHE A 362 23.59 8.02 -20.63
N ILE A 363 22.27 8.06 -20.70
CA ILE A 363 21.54 8.79 -21.74
C ILE A 363 20.73 9.89 -21.06
N GLU A 364 20.85 11.10 -21.56
CA GLU A 364 19.99 12.24 -21.25
C GLU A 364 19.48 12.81 -22.57
N GLN A 365 18.50 13.72 -22.51
CA GLN A 365 17.98 14.37 -23.71
C GLN A 365 19.12 15.04 -24.50
N TYR A 366 19.33 14.56 -25.72
CA TYR A 366 20.43 15.01 -26.65
C TYR A 366 21.87 14.68 -26.20
N ASP A 367 22.06 13.91 -25.10
CA ASP A 367 23.39 13.49 -24.66
C ASP A 367 23.44 12.00 -24.36
N ASN A 368 24.10 11.22 -25.20
CA ASN A 368 24.29 9.78 -25.01
C ASN A 368 25.55 9.43 -24.18
N ARG A 369 26.22 10.44 -23.61
CA ARG A 369 27.41 10.30 -22.77
C ARG A 369 27.27 11.03 -21.44
N PHE A 370 26.02 11.12 -20.94
CA PHE A 370 25.65 11.89 -19.75
C PHE A 370 26.38 11.43 -18.48
N SER A 371 26.63 10.12 -18.33
CA SER A 371 27.42 9.55 -17.24
C SER A 371 28.64 8.80 -17.73
N THR A 372 29.63 8.61 -16.86
CA THR A 372 30.86 7.92 -17.16
C THR A 372 31.28 6.98 -16.03
N PHE A 373 32.05 5.96 -16.37
CA PHE A 373 32.78 5.11 -15.42
C PHE A 373 34.24 5.55 -15.23
N ALA A 374 34.65 6.71 -15.73
CA ALA A 374 35.98 7.22 -15.52
C ALA A 374 36.36 7.24 -14.04
N GLY A 375 37.56 6.76 -13.71
CA GLY A 375 38.07 6.69 -12.34
C GLY A 375 37.50 5.53 -11.47
N MET A 376 36.62 4.68 -12.00
CA MET A 376 36.07 3.55 -11.27
C MET A 376 36.78 2.24 -11.58
N SER A 377 37.03 1.45 -10.55
CA SER A 377 37.56 0.09 -10.69
C SER A 377 36.54 -0.84 -11.37
N ALA A 378 36.99 -2.01 -11.82
CA ALA A 378 36.09 -3.01 -12.43
C ALA A 378 34.97 -3.42 -11.49
N ASP A 379 35.25 -3.67 -10.22
CA ASP A 379 34.24 -4.06 -9.21
C ASP A 379 33.23 -2.97 -8.93
N GLU A 380 33.66 -1.69 -8.83
CA GLU A 380 32.75 -0.56 -8.63
C GLU A 380 31.79 -0.37 -9.79
N ARG A 381 32.21 -0.66 -11.02
CA ARG A 381 31.35 -0.58 -12.21
C ARG A 381 30.16 -1.52 -12.18
N TYR A 382 30.24 -2.64 -11.44
CA TYR A 382 29.15 -3.60 -11.33
C TYR A 382 28.11 -3.25 -10.25
N GLN A 383 28.41 -2.27 -9.39
CA GLN A 383 27.44 -1.81 -8.40
C GLN A 383 26.31 -1.01 -9.05
N ALA A 384 25.07 -1.20 -8.58
CA ALA A 384 23.88 -0.59 -9.18
C ALA A 384 23.93 0.95 -9.31
N LYS A 385 24.74 1.64 -8.47
CA LYS A 385 24.90 3.09 -8.45
C LYS A 385 26.24 3.58 -9.00
N ALA A 386 27.07 2.69 -9.51
CA ALA A 386 28.42 3.03 -9.96
C ALA A 386 28.40 3.75 -11.31
N SER A 387 28.18 5.03 -11.31
CA SER A 387 28.49 5.98 -12.38
C SER A 387 28.39 7.39 -11.85
N ALA A 388 29.19 8.29 -12.37
CA ALA A 388 29.11 9.70 -12.06
C ALA A 388 28.62 10.48 -13.29
N ARG A 389 27.86 11.56 -13.05
CA ARG A 389 27.53 12.51 -14.10
C ARG A 389 28.84 13.10 -14.66
N ARG A 390 29.01 13.05 -15.96
CA ARG A 390 30.18 13.59 -16.62
C ARG A 390 30.21 15.13 -16.53
N GLN A 391 31.33 15.67 -16.12
CA GLN A 391 31.59 17.12 -16.11
C GLN A 391 32.27 17.54 -17.41
N PRO A 392 32.23 18.83 -17.81
CA PRO A 392 33.00 19.34 -18.91
C PRO A 392 34.48 19.03 -18.70
N GLY A 393 35.12 18.38 -19.69
CA GLY A 393 36.53 17.96 -19.61
C GLY A 393 36.76 16.52 -19.15
N ASP A 394 35.76 15.85 -18.59
CA ASP A 394 35.88 14.45 -18.20
C ASP A 394 36.02 13.53 -19.41
N SER A 395 36.91 12.53 -19.30
CA SER A 395 36.97 11.43 -20.25
C SER A 395 35.67 10.60 -20.19
N PHE A 396 35.22 10.16 -21.34
CA PHE A 396 34.13 9.19 -21.40
C PHE A 396 34.66 7.77 -21.39
N VAL A 397 34.37 7.04 -20.36
CA VAL A 397 34.58 5.58 -20.32
C VAL A 397 33.25 4.92 -20.64
N ALA A 398 33.24 4.12 -21.68
CA ALA A 398 32.06 3.40 -22.17
C ALA A 398 31.32 2.64 -21.04
N PRO A 399 29.99 2.40 -21.21
CA PRO A 399 29.23 1.56 -20.31
C PRO A 399 29.93 0.25 -20.03
N LYS A 400 29.53 -0.37 -18.92
CA LYS A 400 30.00 -1.71 -18.53
C LYS A 400 30.17 -2.57 -19.77
N PRO A 401 31.30 -3.23 -19.99
CA PRO A 401 31.26 -4.42 -20.85
C PRO A 401 30.08 -5.26 -20.37
N ALA A 402 29.40 -5.92 -21.30
CA ALA A 402 28.31 -6.82 -20.94
C ALA A 402 28.76 -7.61 -19.70
N PRO A 403 27.97 -7.69 -18.65
CA PRO A 403 28.41 -8.27 -17.39
C PRO A 403 29.12 -9.57 -17.70
N GLU A 404 30.33 -9.75 -17.17
CA GLU A 404 31.09 -10.97 -17.37
C GLU A 404 30.46 -12.14 -16.65
#